data_d488544a6650352318f8176c9767f639
#
_entry.id   d488544a6650352318f8176c9767f639
#
_cell.length_a   1.000
_cell.length_b   1.000
_cell.length_c   1.000
_cell.angle_alpha   90.00
_cell.angle_beta   90.00
_cell.angle_gamma   90.00
#
_symmetry.space_group_name_H-M   'P 1'
#
loop_
_entity.id
_entity.type
_entity.pdbx_description
1 polymer ?
#
loop_
_entity_poly.entity_id
_entity_poly.type
_entity_poly.pdbx_seq_one_letter_code
_entity_poly.pdbx_strand_id
1 'polypeptide(L)'
;KCIGLEVKKKNKIIKYSVSKEIILSGGAINSPQILELSGIGRRDVLEEKNIPLIHELNGVGENLRDHIAPRIIYKITKPGIAYNDKARGINLVKQVANYIFKRDGFLTLPSAPVVGFFKTRKELAAPDIQAHFIPYKVVLENGKRKLGEEPGITCTVNQNLPESKGSIHIRSNDPEDPPKIKYNFLSTQLDLSLIHI
;
A
#
# COMPACT_ATOMS: atom_id res chain seq x y z
N LYS A 1 -17.86 -27.26 -2.98
CA LYS A 1 -18.51 -26.53 -1.87
C LYS A 1 -17.48 -26.31 -0.77
N CYS A 2 -17.33 -25.08 -0.31
CA CYS A 2 -16.49 -24.77 0.83
C CYS A 2 -17.18 -25.25 2.12
N ILE A 3 -16.46 -26.00 2.96
CA ILE A 3 -17.03 -26.65 4.15
C ILE A 3 -16.41 -26.13 5.45
N GLY A 4 -15.32 -25.39 5.39
CA GLY A 4 -14.64 -24.89 6.56
C GLY A 4 -13.36 -24.14 6.26
N LEU A 5 -12.65 -23.82 7.33
CA LEU A 5 -11.40 -23.07 7.32
C LEU A 5 -10.41 -23.73 8.28
N GLU A 6 -9.15 -23.85 7.87
CA GLU A 6 -8.05 -24.26 8.72
C GLU A 6 -7.26 -23.02 9.17
N VAL A 7 -7.04 -22.89 10.47
CA VAL A 7 -6.33 -21.76 11.08
C VAL A 7 -5.18 -22.27 11.93
N LYS A 8 -3.98 -21.80 11.69
CA LYS A 8 -2.82 -22.04 12.55
C LYS A 8 -2.81 -21.04 13.71
N LYS A 9 -2.94 -21.53 14.92
CA LYS A 9 -2.86 -20.72 16.15
C LYS A 9 -1.87 -21.35 17.12
N LYS A 10 -0.79 -20.65 17.47
CA LYS A 10 0.27 -21.14 18.39
C LYS A 10 0.70 -22.58 18.03
N ASN A 11 1.13 -22.82 16.80
CA ASN A 11 1.57 -24.12 16.29
C ASN A 11 0.51 -25.25 16.29
N LYS A 12 -0.77 -24.94 16.51
CA LYS A 12 -1.88 -25.89 16.40
C LYS A 12 -2.76 -25.50 15.21
N ILE A 13 -3.15 -26.48 14.41
CA ILE A 13 -4.16 -26.31 13.35
C ILE A 13 -5.53 -26.52 13.96
N ILE A 14 -6.38 -25.51 13.86
CA ILE A 14 -7.77 -25.54 14.30
C ILE A 14 -8.65 -25.52 13.04
N LYS A 15 -9.60 -26.46 12.96
CA LYS A 15 -10.56 -26.53 11.87
C LYS A 15 -11.90 -25.94 12.31
N TYR A 16 -12.41 -24.99 11.55
CA TYR A 16 -13.72 -24.40 11.75
C TYR A 16 -14.65 -24.86 10.63
N SER A 17 -15.77 -25.46 10.98
CA SER A 17 -16.81 -25.81 10.00
C SER A 17 -17.77 -24.65 9.82
N VAL A 18 -18.32 -24.52 8.62
CA VAL A 18 -19.30 -23.48 8.29
C VAL A 18 -20.58 -24.08 7.73
N SER A 19 -21.70 -23.49 8.10
CA SER A 19 -23.03 -23.94 7.69
C SER A 19 -23.53 -23.28 6.39
N LYS A 20 -23.11 -22.04 6.14
CA LYS A 20 -23.57 -21.24 4.99
C LYS A 20 -22.42 -20.90 4.03
N GLU A 21 -21.55 -20.00 4.41
CA GLU A 21 -20.51 -19.44 3.55
C GLU A 21 -19.26 -19.03 4.34
N ILE A 22 -18.15 -18.83 3.62
CA ILE A 22 -16.93 -18.21 4.13
C ILE A 22 -16.75 -16.88 3.42
N ILE A 23 -16.61 -15.80 4.18
CA ILE A 23 -16.31 -14.47 3.67
C ILE A 23 -14.81 -14.25 3.75
N LEU A 24 -14.16 -14.13 2.57
CA LEU A 24 -12.73 -13.91 2.46
C LEU A 24 -12.45 -12.41 2.29
N SER A 25 -11.87 -11.78 3.31
CA SER A 25 -11.54 -10.36 3.35
C SER A 25 -10.08 -10.12 3.72
N GLY A 26 -9.16 -10.91 3.16
CA GLY A 26 -7.72 -10.87 3.44
C GLY A 26 -6.95 -9.74 2.74
N GLY A 27 -7.65 -8.88 1.98
CA GLY A 27 -7.05 -7.80 1.18
C GLY A 27 -6.41 -8.31 -0.11
N ALA A 28 -5.81 -7.39 -0.87
CA ALA A 28 -5.28 -7.65 -2.22
C ALA A 28 -4.13 -8.67 -2.25
N ILE A 29 -3.45 -8.89 -1.14
CA ILE A 29 -2.31 -9.81 -1.04
C ILE A 29 -2.75 -11.18 -0.53
N ASN A 30 -3.45 -11.23 0.61
CA ASN A 30 -3.74 -12.51 1.26
C ASN A 30 -4.95 -13.22 0.65
N SER A 31 -5.94 -12.51 0.09
CA SER A 31 -7.09 -13.17 -0.52
C SER A 31 -6.71 -14.06 -1.72
N PRO A 32 -5.91 -13.59 -2.69
CA PRO A 32 -5.40 -14.47 -3.74
C PRO A 32 -4.58 -15.63 -3.20
N GLN A 33 -3.70 -15.41 -2.22
CA GLN A 33 -2.89 -16.46 -1.61
C GLN A 33 -3.76 -17.56 -1.00
N ILE A 34 -4.80 -17.18 -0.24
CA ILE A 34 -5.70 -18.16 0.39
C ILE A 34 -6.50 -18.94 -0.67
N LEU A 35 -6.95 -18.27 -1.73
CA LEU A 35 -7.66 -18.92 -2.83
C LEU A 35 -6.76 -19.94 -3.53
N GLU A 36 -5.54 -19.56 -3.92
CA GLU A 36 -4.61 -20.47 -4.59
C GLU A 36 -4.21 -21.64 -3.70
N LEU A 37 -3.89 -21.42 -2.43
CA LEU A 37 -3.62 -22.48 -1.45
C LEU A 37 -4.83 -23.43 -1.25
N SER A 38 -6.03 -22.94 -1.55
CA SER A 38 -7.28 -23.73 -1.49
C SER A 38 -7.62 -24.42 -2.82
N GLY A 39 -6.73 -24.38 -3.81
CA GLY A 39 -6.94 -24.98 -5.13
C GLY A 39 -7.85 -24.18 -6.06
N ILE A 40 -8.02 -22.88 -5.80
CA ILE A 40 -8.82 -21.97 -6.62
C ILE A 40 -7.89 -20.96 -7.28
N GLY A 41 -7.71 -21.00 -8.58
CA GLY A 41 -6.82 -20.12 -9.31
C GLY A 41 -6.50 -20.62 -10.71
N ARG A 42 -5.41 -20.12 -11.25
CA ARG A 42 -4.88 -20.57 -12.56
C ARG A 42 -4.32 -21.98 -12.43
N ARG A 43 -4.65 -22.82 -13.39
CA ARG A 43 -4.20 -24.20 -13.45
C ARG A 43 -2.67 -24.33 -13.40
N ASP A 44 -1.97 -23.59 -14.26
CA ASP A 44 -0.51 -23.62 -14.38
C ASP A 44 0.20 -23.21 -13.07
N VAL A 45 -0.32 -22.21 -12.37
CA VAL A 45 0.22 -21.77 -11.07
C VAL A 45 0.05 -22.84 -10.01
N LEU A 46 -1.12 -23.49 -9.94
CA LEU A 46 -1.43 -24.50 -8.93
C LEU A 46 -0.66 -25.79 -9.18
N GLU A 47 -0.59 -26.25 -10.42
CA GLU A 47 0.15 -27.46 -10.81
C GLU A 47 1.65 -27.33 -10.52
N GLU A 48 2.24 -26.17 -10.83
CA GLU A 48 3.66 -25.88 -10.49
C GLU A 48 3.95 -26.02 -8.99
N LYS A 49 2.97 -25.76 -8.14
CA LYS A 49 3.11 -25.83 -6.67
C LYS A 49 2.56 -27.13 -6.05
N ASN A 50 2.20 -28.12 -6.88
CA ASN A 50 1.61 -29.38 -6.46
C ASN A 50 0.33 -29.20 -5.63
N ILE A 51 -0.49 -28.20 -5.98
CA ILE A 51 -1.79 -27.97 -5.37
C ILE A 51 -2.87 -28.53 -6.29
N PRO A 52 -3.73 -29.43 -5.80
CA PRO A 52 -4.84 -29.96 -6.59
C PRO A 52 -5.80 -28.84 -7.04
N LEU A 53 -6.09 -28.78 -8.33
CA LEU A 53 -7.05 -27.82 -8.87
C LEU A 53 -8.47 -28.22 -8.46
N ILE A 54 -9.12 -27.38 -7.67
CA ILE A 54 -10.52 -27.52 -7.26
C ILE A 54 -11.45 -26.72 -8.17
N HIS A 55 -11.02 -25.48 -8.51
CA HIS A 55 -11.78 -24.63 -9.41
C HIS A 55 -10.83 -23.70 -10.18
N GLU A 56 -10.92 -23.76 -11.51
CA GLU A 56 -10.13 -22.88 -12.36
C GLU A 56 -10.73 -21.48 -12.39
N LEU A 57 -9.97 -20.50 -11.95
CA LEU A 57 -10.36 -19.10 -11.91
C LEU A 57 -9.16 -18.23 -12.29
N ASN A 58 -9.05 -17.91 -13.57
CA ASN A 58 -7.87 -17.26 -14.17
C ASN A 58 -7.59 -15.83 -13.69
N GLY A 59 -8.56 -15.19 -13.03
CA GLY A 59 -8.38 -13.85 -12.47
C GLY A 59 -7.74 -13.80 -11.08
N VAL A 60 -7.58 -14.94 -10.41
CA VAL A 60 -6.97 -14.99 -9.08
C VAL A 60 -5.50 -14.64 -9.18
N GLY A 61 -5.08 -13.67 -8.37
CA GLY A 61 -3.71 -13.17 -8.35
C GLY A 61 -3.34 -12.25 -9.52
N GLU A 62 -4.22 -12.03 -10.46
CA GLU A 62 -3.96 -11.19 -11.64
C GLU A 62 -4.47 -9.76 -11.48
N ASN A 63 -4.05 -8.88 -12.41
CA ASN A 63 -4.47 -7.48 -12.48
C ASN A 63 -4.11 -6.64 -11.24
N LEU A 64 -3.04 -6.98 -10.54
CA LEU A 64 -2.52 -6.15 -9.46
C LEU A 64 -2.20 -4.75 -9.99
N ARG A 65 -2.74 -3.73 -9.31
CA ARG A 65 -2.39 -2.33 -9.57
C ARG A 65 -1.97 -1.69 -8.26
N ASP A 66 -0.92 -0.88 -8.34
CA ASP A 66 -0.46 -0.08 -7.20
C ASP A 66 0.12 1.24 -7.72
N HIS A 67 0.22 2.22 -6.84
CA HIS A 67 0.72 3.55 -7.18
C HIS A 67 2.24 3.59 -7.08
N ILE A 68 2.90 4.00 -8.17
CA ILE A 68 4.27 4.51 -8.09
C ILE A 68 4.19 6.00 -7.73
N ALA A 69 4.85 6.39 -6.65
CA ALA A 69 4.77 7.73 -6.11
C ALA A 69 6.19 8.33 -5.92
N PRO A 70 6.76 8.92 -6.97
CA PRO A 70 8.01 9.67 -6.86
C PRO A 70 7.85 10.81 -5.84
N ARG A 71 8.95 11.11 -5.14
CA ARG A 71 8.98 12.11 -4.07
C ARG A 71 9.98 13.18 -4.39
N ILE A 72 9.53 14.43 -4.36
CA ILE A 72 10.36 15.60 -4.47
C ILE A 72 10.42 16.26 -3.10
N ILE A 73 11.63 16.47 -2.60
CA ILE A 73 11.86 17.01 -1.26
C ILE A 73 12.49 18.40 -1.40
N TYR A 74 11.85 19.38 -0.81
CA TYR A 74 12.35 20.76 -0.75
C TYR A 74 12.79 21.08 0.67
N LYS A 75 13.96 21.73 0.79
CA LYS A 75 14.43 22.32 2.04
C LYS A 75 13.66 23.61 2.29
N ILE A 76 13.18 23.79 3.54
CA ILE A 76 12.57 25.05 3.97
C ILE A 76 13.63 25.86 4.69
N THR A 77 13.84 27.10 4.24
CA THR A 77 14.77 28.03 4.86
C THR A 77 14.17 28.81 6.03
N LYS A 78 12.83 28.98 6.03
CA LYS A 78 12.11 29.66 7.11
C LYS A 78 11.78 28.67 8.23
N PRO A 79 12.26 28.87 9.47
CA PRO A 79 12.01 27.97 10.59
C PRO A 79 10.53 27.98 11.03
N GLY A 80 10.12 26.95 11.76
CA GLY A 80 8.79 26.85 12.38
C GLY A 80 7.64 26.43 11.47
N ILE A 81 7.88 26.22 10.18
CA ILE A 81 6.85 25.80 9.21
C ILE A 81 6.75 24.27 9.18
N ALA A 82 7.89 23.58 9.03
CA ALA A 82 7.93 22.13 8.90
C ALA A 82 7.64 21.42 10.24
N TYR A 83 7.06 20.22 10.14
CA TYR A 83 6.89 19.36 11.32
C TYR A 83 8.23 18.88 11.88
N ASN A 84 9.30 18.86 11.07
CA ASN A 84 10.65 18.56 11.51
C ASN A 84 11.06 19.46 12.70
N ASP A 85 10.72 20.77 12.66
CA ASP A 85 11.03 21.73 13.74
C ASP A 85 10.15 21.51 14.97
N LYS A 86 8.89 21.10 14.75
CA LYS A 86 7.89 20.93 15.83
C LYS A 86 8.03 19.57 16.54
N ALA A 87 8.57 18.56 15.85
CA ALA A 87 8.62 17.19 16.33
C ALA A 87 9.90 16.87 17.13
N ARG A 88 10.60 17.87 17.69
CA ARG A 88 11.87 17.66 18.40
C ARG A 88 12.00 18.49 19.67
N GLY A 89 12.80 17.98 20.62
CA GLY A 89 13.14 18.65 21.86
C GLY A 89 11.95 19.21 22.60
N ILE A 90 12.11 20.40 23.15
CA ILE A 90 11.06 21.10 23.93
C ILE A 90 9.80 21.40 23.10
N ASN A 91 9.95 21.57 21.77
CA ASN A 91 8.81 21.81 20.90
C ASN A 91 7.89 20.59 20.82
N LEU A 92 8.46 19.38 20.76
CA LEU A 92 7.66 18.17 20.80
C LEU A 92 6.87 18.06 22.11
N VAL A 93 7.50 18.35 23.25
CA VAL A 93 6.81 18.35 24.55
C VAL A 93 5.63 19.33 24.55
N LYS A 94 5.84 20.55 24.04
CA LYS A 94 4.76 21.54 23.89
C LYS A 94 3.63 21.04 22.98
N GLN A 95 3.95 20.38 21.88
CA GLN A 95 2.93 19.82 20.96
C GLN A 95 2.16 18.67 21.60
N VAL A 96 2.84 17.80 22.36
CA VAL A 96 2.17 16.71 23.10
C VAL A 96 1.23 17.28 24.17
N ALA A 97 1.68 18.26 24.95
CA ALA A 97 0.83 18.93 25.93
C ALA A 97 -0.38 19.60 25.27
N ASN A 98 -0.17 20.31 24.16
CA ASN A 98 -1.26 20.93 23.41
C ASN A 98 -2.27 19.89 22.90
N TYR A 99 -1.78 18.76 22.39
CA TYR A 99 -2.64 17.67 21.96
C TYR A 99 -3.45 17.05 23.11
N ILE A 100 -2.82 16.83 24.25
CA ILE A 100 -3.51 16.22 25.41
C ILE A 100 -4.59 17.15 25.97
N PHE A 101 -4.24 18.42 26.19
CA PHE A 101 -5.13 19.37 26.90
C PHE A 101 -6.12 20.09 25.98
N LYS A 102 -5.74 20.36 24.73
CA LYS A 102 -6.57 21.17 23.81
C LYS A 102 -7.05 20.41 22.58
N ARG A 103 -6.53 19.20 22.33
CA ARG A 103 -6.79 18.44 21.10
C ARG A 103 -6.48 19.25 19.82
N ASP A 104 -5.39 20.00 19.84
CA ASP A 104 -4.97 20.88 18.76
C ASP A 104 -3.49 20.69 18.40
N GLY A 105 -3.06 21.29 17.28
CA GLY A 105 -1.69 21.26 16.79
C GLY A 105 -1.41 20.17 15.75
N PHE A 106 -0.14 20.05 15.33
CA PHE A 106 0.22 19.18 14.21
C PHE A 106 -0.01 17.69 14.49
N LEU A 107 -0.07 17.27 15.76
CA LEU A 107 -0.38 15.88 16.12
C LEU A 107 -1.85 15.47 15.85
N THR A 108 -2.73 16.43 15.56
CA THR A 108 -4.11 16.15 15.15
C THR A 108 -4.26 15.97 13.64
N LEU A 109 -3.24 16.34 12.86
CA LEU A 109 -3.30 16.33 11.42
C LEU A 109 -2.77 14.98 10.84
N PRO A 110 -3.29 14.54 9.71
CA PRO A 110 -2.73 13.41 9.01
C PRO A 110 -1.32 13.72 8.50
N SER A 111 -0.58 12.69 8.12
CA SER A 111 0.79 12.84 7.60
C SER A 111 0.87 13.67 6.32
N ALA A 112 -0.17 13.68 5.51
CA ALA A 112 -0.33 14.49 4.30
C ALA A 112 -1.63 15.30 4.40
N PRO A 113 -1.62 16.47 5.06
CA PRO A 113 -2.83 17.26 5.31
C PRO A 113 -3.39 17.94 4.06
N VAL A 114 -2.60 18.07 3.02
CA VAL A 114 -3.03 18.69 1.77
C VAL A 114 -2.89 17.66 0.65
N VAL A 115 -4.01 17.39 -0.01
CA VAL A 115 -4.11 16.49 -1.16
C VAL A 115 -4.79 17.24 -2.29
N GLY A 116 -4.21 17.17 -3.48
CA GLY A 116 -4.77 17.74 -4.71
C GLY A 116 -5.02 16.66 -5.75
N PHE A 117 -6.09 16.82 -6.52
CA PHE A 117 -6.41 15.96 -7.66
C PHE A 117 -6.42 16.81 -8.92
N PHE A 118 -5.72 16.37 -9.95
CA PHE A 118 -5.51 17.12 -11.19
C PHE A 118 -5.83 16.27 -12.41
N LYS A 119 -6.28 16.92 -13.47
CA LYS A 119 -6.41 16.31 -14.78
C LYS A 119 -5.20 16.68 -15.63
N THR A 120 -4.52 15.70 -16.21
CA THR A 120 -3.40 15.92 -17.13
C THR A 120 -3.89 16.38 -18.50
N ARG A 121 -5.14 16.05 -18.85
CA ARG A 121 -5.80 16.41 -20.10
C ARG A 121 -7.21 16.91 -19.81
N LYS A 122 -7.63 17.96 -20.50
CA LYS A 122 -8.93 18.65 -20.27
C LYS A 122 -10.14 17.74 -20.53
N GLU A 123 -10.01 16.83 -21.48
CA GLU A 123 -11.08 15.89 -21.90
C GLU A 123 -11.35 14.74 -20.94
N LEU A 124 -10.50 14.52 -19.95
CA LEU A 124 -10.73 13.46 -18.97
C LEU A 124 -11.99 13.73 -18.14
N ALA A 125 -12.80 12.71 -17.91
CA ALA A 125 -13.99 12.83 -17.08
C ALA A 125 -13.65 13.09 -15.60
N ALA A 126 -12.56 12.50 -15.11
CA ALA A 126 -12.10 12.61 -13.72
C ALA A 126 -10.59 12.92 -13.65
N PRO A 127 -10.09 13.44 -12.51
CA PRO A 127 -8.67 13.61 -12.28
C PRO A 127 -7.91 12.28 -12.35
N ASP A 128 -6.79 12.28 -13.03
CA ASP A 128 -5.91 11.11 -13.21
C ASP A 128 -4.61 11.20 -12.42
N ILE A 129 -4.33 12.34 -11.79
CA ILE A 129 -3.16 12.56 -10.92
C ILE A 129 -3.62 12.96 -9.52
N GLN A 130 -2.96 12.42 -8.53
CA GLN A 130 -3.06 12.80 -7.11
C GLN A 130 -1.70 13.33 -6.64
N ALA A 131 -1.71 14.48 -5.97
CA ALA A 131 -0.53 15.05 -5.35
C ALA A 131 -0.75 15.19 -3.83
N HIS A 132 0.25 14.81 -3.04
CA HIS A 132 0.25 14.97 -1.61
C HIS A 132 1.34 15.94 -1.19
N PHE A 133 0.98 16.92 -0.37
CA PHE A 133 1.93 17.82 0.28
C PHE A 133 2.10 17.42 1.73
N ILE A 134 3.31 17.02 2.08
CA ILE A 134 3.71 16.49 3.38
C ILE A 134 4.63 17.51 4.02
N PRO A 135 4.24 18.17 5.14
CA PRO A 135 4.99 19.27 5.74
C PRO A 135 6.19 18.82 6.56
N TYR A 136 6.87 17.78 6.12
CA TYR A 136 8.11 17.30 6.69
C TYR A 136 8.98 16.56 5.67
N LYS A 137 10.28 16.51 5.98
CA LYS A 137 11.28 15.74 5.23
C LYS A 137 11.55 14.41 5.94
N VAL A 138 11.50 13.32 5.17
CA VAL A 138 11.92 11.99 5.62
C VAL A 138 13.23 11.62 4.93
N VAL A 139 14.16 11.08 5.69
CA VAL A 139 15.41 10.52 5.17
C VAL A 139 15.43 9.00 5.38
N LEU A 140 16.18 8.31 4.52
CA LEU A 140 16.47 6.90 4.70
C LEU A 140 17.82 6.78 5.41
N GLU A 141 17.81 6.15 6.58
CA GLU A 141 19.03 5.85 7.34
C GLU A 141 19.03 4.38 7.72
N ASN A 142 20.04 3.65 7.27
CA ASN A 142 20.14 2.19 7.46
C ASN A 142 18.88 1.43 7.00
N GLY A 143 18.30 1.82 5.86
CA GLY A 143 17.09 1.23 5.31
C GLY A 143 15.78 1.57 6.06
N LYS A 144 15.86 2.36 7.14
CA LYS A 144 14.69 2.79 7.90
C LYS A 144 14.36 4.25 7.61
N ARG A 145 13.07 4.55 7.53
CA ARG A 145 12.57 5.92 7.38
C ARG A 145 12.66 6.64 8.71
N LYS A 146 13.34 7.77 8.72
CA LYS A 146 13.44 8.69 9.88
C LYS A 146 13.02 10.09 9.49
N LEU A 147 12.52 10.84 10.46
CA LEU A 147 12.28 12.27 10.29
C LEU A 147 13.61 13.00 10.12
N GLY A 148 13.79 13.65 8.98
CA GLY A 148 15.02 14.38 8.65
C GLY A 148 15.31 15.51 9.64
N GLU A 149 16.59 15.83 9.84
CA GLU A 149 17.00 16.87 10.81
C GLU A 149 16.66 18.28 10.33
N GLU A 150 16.88 18.53 9.07
CA GLU A 150 16.56 19.80 8.45
C GLU A 150 15.07 19.93 8.16
N PRO A 151 14.50 21.14 8.34
CA PRO A 151 13.13 21.40 7.95
C PRO A 151 12.95 21.26 6.44
N GLY A 152 11.84 20.63 6.05
CA GLY A 152 11.54 20.43 4.65
C GLY A 152 10.09 20.05 4.42
N ILE A 153 9.69 20.10 3.16
CA ILE A 153 8.42 19.55 2.67
C ILE A 153 8.68 18.47 1.65
N THR A 154 7.80 17.50 1.60
CA THR A 154 7.83 16.46 0.59
C THR A 154 6.56 16.58 -0.26
N CYS A 155 6.73 16.65 -1.57
CA CYS A 155 5.65 16.50 -2.54
C CYS A 155 5.73 15.11 -3.13
N THR A 156 4.64 14.36 -3.11
CA THR A 156 4.53 13.09 -3.85
C THR A 156 3.41 13.21 -4.87
N VAL A 157 3.64 12.64 -6.04
CA VAL A 157 2.66 12.63 -7.13
C VAL A 157 2.49 11.21 -7.59
N ASN A 158 1.27 10.78 -7.82
CA ASN A 158 0.98 9.47 -8.38
C ASN A 158 -0.21 9.52 -9.33
N GLN A 159 -0.20 8.60 -10.27
CA GLN A 159 -1.35 8.34 -11.13
C GLN A 159 -2.45 7.63 -10.33
N ASN A 160 -3.71 8.09 -10.45
CA ASN A 160 -4.83 7.51 -9.70
C ASN A 160 -5.21 6.11 -10.18
N LEU A 161 -5.14 5.86 -11.48
CA LEU A 161 -5.51 4.59 -12.08
C LEU A 161 -4.46 4.17 -13.10
N PRO A 162 -3.35 3.53 -12.68
CA PRO A 162 -2.36 3.00 -13.60
C PRO A 162 -2.95 1.96 -14.55
N GLU A 163 -2.50 1.96 -15.80
CA GLU A 163 -2.84 0.91 -16.77
C GLU A 163 -1.98 -0.33 -16.57
N SER A 164 -0.75 -0.16 -16.09
CA SER A 164 0.17 -1.26 -15.78
C SER A 164 -0.46 -2.22 -14.79
N LYS A 165 -0.36 -3.51 -15.11
CA LYS A 165 -0.91 -4.60 -14.31
C LYS A 165 0.18 -5.60 -13.95
N GLY A 166 0.19 -5.98 -12.71
CA GLY A 166 1.04 -7.01 -12.17
C GLY A 166 0.27 -8.23 -11.68
N SER A 167 0.92 -9.04 -10.85
CA SER A 167 0.34 -10.26 -10.32
C SER A 167 0.84 -10.56 -8.91
N ILE A 168 0.05 -11.38 -8.20
CA ILE A 168 0.38 -11.92 -6.87
C ILE A 168 0.08 -13.41 -6.89
N HIS A 169 1.10 -14.25 -6.79
CA HIS A 169 0.95 -15.70 -6.77
C HIS A 169 1.73 -16.34 -5.63
N ILE A 170 1.27 -17.47 -5.16
CA ILE A 170 1.98 -18.27 -4.17
C ILE A 170 3.36 -18.69 -4.69
N ARG A 171 4.33 -18.82 -3.78
CA ARG A 171 5.67 -19.36 -4.09
C ARG A 171 5.75 -20.86 -3.90
N SER A 172 5.01 -21.36 -2.94
CA SER A 172 4.95 -22.76 -2.55
C SER A 172 3.56 -23.10 -2.03
N ASN A 173 3.36 -24.35 -1.60
CA ASN A 173 2.16 -24.79 -0.91
C ASN A 173 2.19 -24.54 0.61
N ASP A 174 3.25 -23.90 1.13
CA ASP A 174 3.33 -23.49 2.53
C ASP A 174 2.57 -22.16 2.74
N PRO A 175 1.53 -22.12 3.59
CA PRO A 175 0.78 -20.90 3.87
C PRO A 175 1.59 -19.81 4.62
N GLU A 176 2.74 -20.14 5.19
CA GLU A 176 3.62 -19.18 5.85
C GLU A 176 4.63 -18.54 4.87
N ASP A 177 4.75 -19.07 3.67
CA ASP A 177 5.63 -18.52 2.65
C ASP A 177 4.98 -17.29 2.00
N PRO A 178 5.62 -16.10 2.04
CA PRO A 178 5.04 -14.91 1.44
C PRO A 178 4.85 -15.05 -0.07
N PRO A 179 3.75 -14.56 -0.65
CA PRO A 179 3.51 -14.67 -2.07
C PRO A 179 4.52 -13.87 -2.88
N LYS A 180 4.73 -14.26 -4.13
CA LYS A 180 5.51 -13.52 -5.11
C LYS A 180 4.67 -12.37 -5.66
N ILE A 181 5.07 -11.13 -5.35
CA ILE A 181 4.41 -9.92 -5.82
C ILE A 181 5.20 -9.35 -6.99
N LYS A 182 4.56 -9.15 -8.12
CA LYS A 182 5.10 -8.51 -9.30
C LYS A 182 4.25 -7.29 -9.63
N TYR A 183 4.74 -6.11 -9.34
CA TYR A 183 3.99 -4.85 -9.58
C TYR A 183 3.89 -4.50 -11.05
N ASN A 184 4.95 -4.76 -11.81
CA ASN A 184 5.06 -4.46 -13.24
C ASN A 184 4.79 -2.97 -13.57
N PHE A 185 5.26 -2.07 -12.70
CA PHE A 185 5.10 -0.62 -12.86
C PHE A 185 5.62 -0.13 -14.21
N LEU A 186 4.98 0.94 -14.73
CA LEU A 186 5.40 1.66 -15.94
C LEU A 186 5.53 0.77 -17.18
N SER A 187 4.74 -0.27 -17.28
CA SER A 187 4.76 -1.20 -18.42
C SER A 187 3.94 -0.70 -19.61
N THR A 188 3.20 0.40 -19.47
CA THR A 188 2.42 1.02 -20.55
C THR A 188 2.95 2.40 -20.91
N GLN A 189 2.72 2.82 -22.15
CA GLN A 189 3.13 4.15 -22.63
C GLN A 189 2.41 5.28 -21.89
N LEU A 190 1.14 5.06 -21.51
CA LEU A 190 0.39 6.05 -20.72
C LEU A 190 1.05 6.29 -19.37
N ASP A 191 1.37 5.21 -18.64
CA ASP A 191 1.99 5.33 -17.31
C ASP A 191 3.37 6.00 -17.38
N LEU A 192 4.15 5.68 -18.42
CA LEU A 192 5.44 6.34 -18.69
C LEU A 192 5.26 7.82 -19.00
N SER A 193 4.26 8.18 -19.81
CA SER A 193 4.04 9.57 -20.21
C SER A 193 3.61 10.46 -19.04
N LEU A 194 2.85 9.92 -18.09
CA LEU A 194 2.36 10.66 -16.93
C LEU A 194 3.44 10.96 -15.89
N ILE A 195 4.54 10.22 -15.87
CA ILE A 195 5.70 10.50 -15.01
C ILE A 195 6.40 11.82 -15.36
N HIS A 196 6.33 12.24 -16.63
CA HIS A 196 6.98 13.46 -17.10
C HIS A 196 6.19 14.75 -16.80
N ILE A 197 5.05 14.63 -16.18
CA ILE A 197 4.24 15.78 -15.74
C ILE A 197 4.73 16.28 -14.38
#